data_7f5ea2adecb627eba6c2e145974d15e0
#
_entry.id   7f5ea2adecb627eba6c2e145974d15e0
#
_cell.length_a   1.000
_cell.length_b   1.000
_cell.length_c   1.000
_cell.angle_alpha   90.00
_cell.angle_beta   90.00
_cell.angle_gamma   90.00
#
_symmetry.space_group_name_H-M   'P 1'
#
loop_
_entity.id
_entity.type
_entity.pdbx_description
1 polymer ?
#
loop_
_entity_poly.entity_id
_entity_poly.type
_entity_poly.pdbx_seq_one_letter_code
_entity_poly.pdbx_strand_id
1 'polypeptide(L)'
;LTKTIDVEIYGQRYAIRGEADDAYIRRLAHFVDDHMKHLAEGMNTATPSKLAVLTAINLAHQFFESEKKRAQGEDDVDRRMATLMESIEEQMPTSLFR
;
A
#
# COMPACT_ATOMS: atom_id res chain seq x y z
N LEU A 1 -16.93 2.98 -21.39
CA LEU A 1 -15.77 2.85 -22.25
C LEU A 1 -14.50 2.71 -21.44
N THR A 2 -13.71 1.70 -21.77
CA THR A 2 -12.43 1.50 -21.10
C THR A 2 -11.36 2.37 -21.73
N LYS A 3 -10.55 2.93 -20.89
CA LYS A 3 -9.38 3.72 -21.31
C LYS A 3 -8.12 3.03 -20.87
N THR A 4 -7.05 3.27 -21.59
CA THR A 4 -5.72 2.81 -21.16
C THR A 4 -4.91 4.04 -20.77
N ILE A 5 -4.42 4.01 -19.55
CA ILE A 5 -3.68 5.14 -18.97
C ILE A 5 -2.30 4.64 -18.59
N ASP A 6 -1.26 5.32 -19.08
CA ASP A 6 0.11 4.97 -18.73
C ASP A 6 0.51 5.66 -17.44
N VAL A 7 1.05 4.87 -16.53
CA VAL A 7 1.53 5.41 -15.25
C VAL A 7 2.91 4.84 -14.97
N GLU A 8 3.64 5.54 -14.13
CA GLU A 8 4.95 5.08 -13.70
C GLU A 8 4.91 4.82 -12.20
N ILE A 9 5.32 3.62 -11.81
CA ILE A 9 5.36 3.23 -10.41
C ILE A 9 6.73 2.63 -10.15
N TYR A 10 7.46 3.23 -9.25
CA TYR A 10 8.80 2.82 -8.85
C TYR A 10 9.70 2.58 -10.06
N GLY A 11 9.70 3.55 -10.99
CA GLY A 11 10.55 3.51 -12.17
C GLY A 11 10.08 2.60 -13.30
N GLN A 12 8.96 1.91 -13.15
CA GLN A 12 8.41 1.02 -14.15
C GLN A 12 7.14 1.61 -14.75
N ARG A 13 6.97 1.45 -16.04
CA ARG A 13 5.77 1.93 -16.73
C ARG A 13 4.73 0.84 -16.84
N TYR A 14 3.50 1.20 -16.59
CA TYR A 14 2.36 0.30 -16.65
C TYR A 14 1.23 0.94 -17.43
N ALA A 15 0.57 0.15 -18.26
CA ALA A 15 -0.63 0.57 -18.94
C ALA A 15 -1.82 0.01 -18.15
N ILE A 16 -2.56 0.88 -17.52
CA ILE A 16 -3.70 0.47 -16.71
C ILE A 16 -4.98 0.70 -17.49
N ARG A 17 -5.77 -0.34 -17.60
CA ARG A 17 -7.03 -0.29 -18.30
C ARG A 17 -8.16 -0.21 -17.29
N GLY A 18 -9.05 0.77 -17.45
CA GLY A 18 -10.16 0.92 -16.54
C GLY A 18 -11.14 1.95 -17.01
N GLU A 19 -12.24 2.05 -16.29
CA GLU A 19 -13.29 3.01 -16.58
C GLU A 19 -13.19 4.25 -15.73
N ALA A 20 -12.28 4.24 -14.78
CA ALA A 20 -12.11 5.36 -13.88
C ALA A 20 -11.48 6.56 -14.59
N ASP A 21 -11.67 7.71 -13.99
CA ASP A 21 -11.12 8.97 -14.48
C ASP A 21 -9.58 8.94 -14.48
N ASP A 22 -8.98 9.57 -15.49
CA ASP A 22 -7.52 9.62 -15.62
C ASP A 22 -6.84 10.17 -14.38
N ALA A 23 -7.39 11.26 -13.85
CA ALA A 23 -6.81 11.89 -12.67
C ALA A 23 -6.83 10.96 -11.47
N TYR A 24 -7.90 10.19 -11.34
CA TYR A 24 -8.01 9.22 -10.25
C TYR A 24 -6.99 8.10 -10.39
N ILE A 25 -6.84 7.55 -11.60
CA ILE A 25 -5.87 6.48 -11.85
C ILE A 25 -4.45 6.97 -11.57
N ARG A 26 -4.12 8.19 -12.00
CA ARG A 26 -2.80 8.77 -11.75
C ARG A 26 -2.56 9.00 -10.27
N ARG A 27 -3.59 9.38 -9.55
CA ARG A 27 -3.52 9.57 -8.11
C ARG A 27 -3.24 8.24 -7.40
N LEU A 28 -3.90 7.15 -7.84
CA LEU A 28 -3.64 5.84 -7.29
C LEU A 28 -2.20 5.39 -7.54
N ALA A 29 -1.73 5.60 -8.77
CA ALA A 29 -0.37 5.22 -9.14
C ALA A 29 0.66 6.00 -8.32
N HIS A 30 0.43 7.29 -8.14
CA HIS A 30 1.32 8.14 -7.35
C HIS A 30 1.36 7.68 -5.89
N PHE A 31 0.21 7.32 -5.35
CA PHE A 31 0.11 6.82 -4.00
C PHE A 31 0.93 5.54 -3.79
N VAL A 32 0.81 4.61 -4.72
CA VAL A 32 1.58 3.37 -4.66
C VAL A 32 3.07 3.64 -4.81
N ASP A 33 3.43 4.50 -5.76
CA ASP A 33 4.81 4.89 -5.99
C ASP A 33 5.45 5.47 -4.73
N ASP A 34 4.76 6.38 -4.08
CA ASP A 34 5.24 7.00 -2.83
C ASP A 34 5.41 5.96 -1.73
N HIS A 35 4.47 5.04 -1.62
CA HIS A 35 4.56 3.99 -0.61
C HIS A 35 5.77 3.10 -0.84
N MET A 36 6.02 2.71 -2.09
CA MET A 36 7.16 1.86 -2.40
C MET A 36 8.47 2.59 -2.11
N LYS A 37 8.55 3.86 -2.48
CA LYS A 37 9.74 4.66 -2.21
C LYS A 37 9.99 4.83 -0.71
N HIS A 38 8.93 5.04 0.02
CA HIS A 38 9.02 5.20 1.46
C HIS A 38 9.52 3.92 2.14
N LEU A 39 8.98 2.77 1.73
CA LEU A 39 9.46 1.49 2.26
C LEU A 39 10.90 1.23 1.86
N ALA A 40 11.28 1.62 0.66
CA ALA A 40 12.65 1.42 0.18
C ALA A 40 13.68 2.17 1.02
N GLU A 41 13.31 3.28 1.62
CA GLU A 41 14.23 4.05 2.46
C GLU A 41 14.77 3.24 3.63
N GLY A 42 13.97 2.31 4.14
CA GLY A 42 14.39 1.47 5.26
C GLY A 42 14.95 0.12 4.87
N MET A 43 15.06 -0.17 3.57
CA MET A 43 15.41 -1.51 3.09
C MET A 43 16.37 -1.44 1.93
N ASN A 44 17.65 -1.36 2.23
CA ASN A 44 18.68 -1.15 1.20
C ASN A 44 18.80 -2.31 0.22
N THR A 45 18.40 -3.50 0.60
CA THR A 45 18.58 -4.70 -0.21
C THR A 45 17.29 -5.25 -0.79
N ALA A 46 16.17 -4.57 -0.58
CA ALA A 46 14.89 -5.06 -1.08
C ALA A 46 14.78 -4.85 -2.59
N THR A 47 14.35 -5.89 -3.29
CA THR A 47 14.10 -5.80 -4.73
C THR A 47 12.77 -5.07 -4.96
N PRO A 48 12.55 -4.53 -6.17
CA PRO A 48 11.25 -3.92 -6.47
C PRO A 48 10.09 -4.89 -6.28
N SER A 49 10.28 -6.17 -6.58
CA SER A 49 9.23 -7.18 -6.36
C SER A 49 8.86 -7.31 -4.89
N LYS A 50 9.86 -7.35 -4.01
CA LYS A 50 9.62 -7.43 -2.58
C LYS A 50 8.92 -6.17 -2.08
N LEU A 51 9.35 -5.01 -2.55
CA LEU A 51 8.74 -3.75 -2.16
C LEU A 51 7.27 -3.70 -2.59
N ALA A 52 6.97 -4.23 -3.78
CA ALA A 52 5.60 -4.27 -4.26
C ALA A 52 4.73 -5.15 -3.36
N VAL A 53 5.23 -6.33 -2.97
CA VAL A 53 4.49 -7.23 -2.09
C VAL A 53 4.27 -6.59 -0.73
N LEU A 54 5.30 -6.00 -0.15
CA LEU A 54 5.19 -5.34 1.14
C LEU A 54 4.25 -4.16 1.09
N THR A 55 4.27 -3.41 -0.01
CA THR A 55 3.34 -2.30 -0.21
C THR A 55 1.90 -2.83 -0.24
N ALA A 56 1.68 -3.92 -0.98
CA ALA A 56 0.34 -4.51 -1.06
C ALA A 56 -0.15 -4.95 0.32
N ILE A 57 0.70 -5.58 1.11
CA ILE A 57 0.33 -6.02 2.45
C ILE A 57 0.00 -4.81 3.33
N ASN A 58 0.82 -3.78 3.25
CA ASN A 58 0.60 -2.57 4.05
C ASN A 58 -0.70 -1.88 3.67
N LEU A 59 -0.98 -1.78 2.38
CA LEU A 59 -2.24 -1.18 1.92
C LEU A 59 -3.44 -2.02 2.30
N ALA A 60 -3.32 -3.34 2.23
CA ALA A 60 -4.37 -4.24 2.68
C ALA A 60 -4.66 -4.04 4.16
N HIS A 61 -3.61 -3.88 4.96
CA HIS A 61 -3.78 -3.60 6.38
C HIS A 61 -4.55 -2.31 6.60
N GLN A 62 -4.19 -1.26 5.89
CA GLN A 62 -4.87 0.02 6.01
C GLN A 62 -6.34 -0.07 5.60
N PHE A 63 -6.61 -0.86 4.57
CA PHE A 63 -7.97 -1.09 4.13
C PHE A 63 -8.80 -1.77 5.21
N PHE A 64 -8.29 -2.85 5.78
CA PHE A 64 -9.02 -3.57 6.83
C PHE A 64 -9.17 -2.73 8.08
N GLU A 65 -8.18 -1.90 8.39
CA GLU A 65 -8.27 -0.98 9.52
C GLU A 65 -9.39 0.02 9.31
N SER A 66 -9.49 0.54 8.10
CA SER A 66 -10.54 1.48 7.72
C SER A 66 -11.93 0.85 7.86
N GLU A 67 -12.06 -0.42 7.44
CA GLU A 67 -13.32 -1.14 7.57
C GLU A 67 -13.70 -1.36 9.04
N LYS A 68 -12.73 -1.64 9.89
CA LYS A 68 -12.99 -1.79 11.32
C LYS A 68 -13.44 -0.48 11.95
N LYS A 69 -12.83 0.62 11.56
CA LYS A 69 -13.24 1.93 12.05
C LYS A 69 -14.69 2.21 11.71
N ARG A 70 -15.06 1.89 10.48
CA ARG A 70 -16.42 2.11 10.02
C ARG A 70 -17.43 1.28 10.81
N ALA A 71 -17.07 0.04 11.13
CA ALA A 71 -17.96 -0.89 11.82
C ALA A 71 -18.09 -0.61 13.32
N GLN A 72 -17.05 -0.07 13.94
CA GLN A 72 -16.95 0.01 15.40
C GLN A 72 -16.92 1.41 15.99
N GLY A 73 -16.93 2.42 15.13
CA GLY A 73 -16.84 3.80 15.59
C GLY A 73 -15.43 4.20 15.95
N GLU A 74 -15.24 5.46 16.27
CA GLU A 74 -13.92 6.03 16.47
C GLU A 74 -13.32 5.86 17.85
N ASP A 75 -14.13 5.47 18.84
CA ASP A 75 -13.68 5.45 20.22
C ASP A 75 -12.52 4.51 20.49
N ASP A 76 -12.42 3.43 19.72
CA ASP A 76 -11.38 2.42 19.90
C ASP A 76 -10.26 2.51 18.89
N VAL A 77 -10.30 3.49 18.02
CA VAL A 77 -9.42 3.54 16.87
C VAL A 77 -7.94 3.54 17.25
N ASP A 78 -7.55 4.43 18.12
CA ASP A 78 -6.13 4.59 18.47
C ASP A 78 -5.57 3.32 19.11
N ARG A 79 -6.33 2.74 20.04
CA ARG A 79 -5.89 1.53 20.72
C ARG A 79 -5.77 0.37 19.75
N ARG A 80 -6.76 0.23 18.87
CA ARG A 80 -6.78 -0.86 17.90
C ARG A 80 -5.67 -0.74 16.88
N MET A 81 -5.41 0.46 16.43
CA MET A 81 -4.32 0.67 15.49
C MET A 81 -2.98 0.28 16.09
N ALA A 82 -2.73 0.67 17.33
CA ALA A 82 -1.50 0.31 18.00
C ALA A 82 -1.36 -1.21 18.10
N THR A 83 -2.44 -1.89 18.52
CA THR A 83 -2.42 -3.34 18.66
C THR A 83 -2.20 -4.05 17.34
N LEU A 84 -2.84 -3.57 16.28
CA LEU A 84 -2.73 -4.21 14.97
C LEU A 84 -1.37 -3.97 14.33
N MET A 85 -0.82 -2.79 14.51
CA MET A 85 0.52 -2.51 14.01
C MET A 85 1.55 -3.41 14.69
N GLU A 86 1.42 -3.58 15.98
CA GLU A 86 2.27 -4.48 16.74
C GLU A 86 2.12 -5.92 16.24
N SER A 87 0.90 -6.35 16.02
CA SER A 87 0.61 -7.68 15.52
C SER A 87 1.23 -7.92 14.13
N ILE A 88 1.18 -6.93 13.27
CA ILE A 88 1.75 -7.03 11.94
C ILE A 88 3.27 -7.16 12.01
N GLU A 89 3.90 -6.39 12.85
CA GLU A 89 5.35 -6.49 13.04
C GLU A 89 5.76 -7.87 13.50
N GLU A 90 5.00 -8.46 14.40
CA GLU A 90 5.28 -9.80 14.90
C GLU A 90 5.05 -10.88 13.84
N GLN A 91 4.03 -10.72 13.02
CA GLN A 91 3.65 -11.73 12.05
C GLN A 91 4.46 -11.68 10.78
N MET A 92 5.04 -10.55 10.46
CA MET A 92 5.84 -10.43 9.25
C MET A 92 7.23 -10.99 9.47
N PRO A 93 7.64 -11.97 8.66
CA PRO A 93 9.00 -12.49 8.78
C PRO A 93 10.01 -11.38 8.52
N THR A 94 11.06 -11.36 9.32
CA THR A 94 12.10 -10.36 9.16
C THR A 94 12.72 -10.41 7.76
N SER A 95 12.73 -11.59 7.15
CA SER A 95 13.27 -11.76 5.81
C SER A 95 12.52 -10.98 4.73
N LEU A 96 11.27 -10.62 4.97
CA LEU A 96 10.52 -9.80 4.02
C LEU A 96 11.02 -8.36 3.99
N PHE A 97 11.66 -7.92 5.05
CA PHE A 97 12.12 -6.54 5.17
C PHE A 97 13.62 -6.39 4.90
N ARG A 98 14.28 -7.45 4.54
CA ARG A 98 15.71 -7.44 4.29
C ARG A 98 16.07 -7.71 2.84
#